data_25a234c7e1013e760d44dab2fe0d7cb3
#
_entry.id   25a234c7e1013e760d44dab2fe0d7cb3
#
_cell.length_a   1.000
_cell.length_b   1.000
_cell.length_c   1.000
_cell.angle_alpha   90.00
_cell.angle_beta   90.00
_cell.angle_gamma   90.00
#
_symmetry.space_group_name_H-M   'P 1'
#
loop_
_entity.id
_entity.type
_entity.pdbx_description
1 polymer ?
#
loop_
_entity_poly.entity_id
_entity_poly.type
_entity_poly.pdbx_seq_one_letter_code
_entity_poly.pdbx_strand_id
1 'polypeptide(L)'
;NPKPVVLRTKINPFDRYLLGLGEIGMMKSTDDIKIYFVTIPAHKFLHIKNYESNGYWDFWQKQNLIPGQDYETICGLLDSIKGKLDDAGGSEVNCASGQIMAYINDPNGRLCDWGIHRAECWGVRLPSDYAGEVPCQMSMVDVPESEYIVFEHGPFNYEQENCSVEEKIEKAMAEFDYGEAGCCLDTSPGRVMYFFYDPEQYFKYIRPVRKG
;
A
#
# COMPACT_ATOMS: atom_id res chain seq x y z
N ASN A 1 19.66 14.48 -25.37
CA ASN A 1 18.80 13.32 -25.03
C ASN A 1 19.62 12.31 -24.26
N PRO A 2 19.51 12.23 -22.94
CA PRO A 2 20.11 11.14 -22.19
C PRO A 2 19.33 9.85 -22.46
N LYS A 3 20.04 8.80 -22.84
CA LYS A 3 19.45 7.46 -22.99
C LYS A 3 19.02 6.94 -21.61
N PRO A 4 17.90 6.22 -21.51
CA PRO A 4 17.48 5.63 -20.25
C PRO A 4 18.54 4.63 -19.76
N VAL A 5 19.00 4.82 -18.53
CA VAL A 5 19.91 3.90 -17.86
C VAL A 5 19.08 2.76 -17.28
N VAL A 6 19.18 1.60 -17.88
CA VAL A 6 18.57 0.38 -17.33
C VAL A 6 19.45 -0.08 -16.16
N LEU A 7 19.11 0.33 -14.96
CA LEU A 7 19.72 -0.20 -13.75
C LEU A 7 19.06 -1.56 -13.42
N ARG A 8 19.80 -2.65 -13.69
CA ARG A 8 19.49 -3.95 -13.08
C ARG A 8 19.90 -3.91 -11.61
N THR A 9 19.08 -3.37 -10.77
CA THR A 9 19.27 -3.48 -9.32
C THR A 9 18.94 -4.89 -8.86
N LYS A 10 19.79 -5.46 -8.03
CA LYS A 10 19.45 -6.68 -7.27
C LYS A 10 18.28 -6.31 -6.36
N ILE A 11 17.13 -6.85 -6.68
CA ILE A 11 15.91 -6.69 -5.87
C ILE A 11 16.21 -7.31 -4.51
N ASN A 12 15.94 -6.55 -3.45
CA ASN A 12 15.99 -7.08 -2.11
C ASN A 12 15.05 -8.31 -2.04
N PRO A 13 15.49 -9.46 -1.50
CA PRO A 13 14.63 -10.62 -1.32
C PRO A 13 13.28 -10.28 -0.66
N PHE A 14 13.24 -9.26 0.19
CA PHE A 14 12.06 -8.75 0.87
C PHE A 14 11.01 -8.17 -0.10
N ASP A 15 11.41 -7.46 -1.13
CA ASP A 15 10.50 -6.92 -2.16
C ASP A 15 9.83 -8.04 -2.98
N ARG A 16 10.47 -9.19 -3.09
CA ARG A 16 9.88 -10.36 -3.75
C ARG A 16 8.69 -10.94 -2.98
N TYR A 17 8.73 -10.91 -1.66
CA TYR A 17 7.68 -11.49 -0.82
C TYR A 17 6.49 -10.54 -0.64
N LEU A 18 6.73 -9.23 -0.50
CA LEU A 18 5.68 -8.24 -0.29
C LEU A 18 4.72 -8.08 -1.48
N LEU A 19 5.21 -8.27 -2.70
CA LEU A 19 4.46 -7.90 -3.91
C LEU A 19 4.16 -9.07 -4.86
N GLY A 20 4.70 -10.28 -4.62
CA GLY A 20 4.51 -11.43 -5.52
C GLY A 20 4.93 -11.06 -6.96
N LEU A 21 6.24 -10.91 -7.18
CA LEU A 21 6.76 -10.25 -8.39
C LEU A 21 6.39 -10.92 -9.70
N GLY A 22 5.59 -10.20 -10.48
CA GLY A 22 5.69 -10.17 -11.93
C GLY A 22 6.81 -9.23 -12.42
N GLU A 23 7.04 -9.16 -13.72
CA GLU A 23 8.13 -8.38 -14.33
C GLU A 23 8.15 -6.92 -13.89
N ILE A 24 9.36 -6.42 -13.54
CA ILE A 24 9.57 -5.01 -13.22
C ILE A 24 9.72 -4.24 -14.52
N GLY A 25 8.79 -3.34 -14.76
CA GLY A 25 8.84 -2.37 -15.85
C GLY A 25 9.79 -1.20 -15.58
N MET A 26 9.86 -0.27 -16.51
CA MET A 26 10.76 0.89 -16.52
C MET A 26 10.88 1.61 -15.17
N MET A 27 12.11 1.90 -14.77
CA MET A 27 12.45 2.66 -13.57
C MET A 27 12.78 4.12 -13.93
N LYS A 28 12.11 5.05 -13.26
CA LYS A 28 12.45 6.47 -13.27
C LYS A 28 12.82 6.87 -11.83
N SER A 29 13.82 7.68 -11.65
CA SER A 29 14.21 8.21 -10.34
C SER A 29 14.18 9.72 -10.39
N THR A 30 13.50 10.35 -9.43
CA THR A 30 13.53 11.80 -9.21
C THR A 30 13.75 12.05 -7.72
N ASP A 31 14.72 12.89 -7.37
CA ASP A 31 14.98 13.34 -6.00
C ASP A 31 14.93 12.22 -4.94
N ASP A 32 15.69 11.13 -5.15
CA ASP A 32 15.77 9.94 -4.29
C ASP A 32 14.51 9.05 -4.27
N ILE A 33 13.46 9.40 -5.01
CA ILE A 33 12.27 8.56 -5.16
C ILE A 33 12.45 7.59 -6.31
N LYS A 34 12.33 6.30 -6.03
CA LYS A 34 12.29 5.24 -7.04
C LYS A 34 10.86 5.05 -7.50
N ILE A 35 10.66 5.03 -8.82
CA ILE A 35 9.33 4.83 -9.43
C ILE A 35 9.42 3.62 -10.35
N TYR A 36 8.57 2.63 -10.11
CA TYR A 36 8.56 1.39 -10.89
C TYR A 36 7.17 0.76 -10.92
N PHE A 37 6.96 -0.17 -11.85
CA PHE A 37 5.72 -0.91 -11.98
C PHE A 37 5.89 -2.34 -11.47
N VAL A 38 4.82 -2.86 -10.84
CA VAL A 38 4.73 -4.25 -10.37
C VAL A 38 3.35 -4.80 -10.70
N THR A 39 3.28 -6.09 -10.96
CA THR A 39 2.00 -6.81 -10.99
C THR A 39 1.76 -7.42 -9.62
N ILE A 40 0.66 -7.07 -8.97
CA ILE A 40 0.23 -7.70 -7.73
C ILE A 40 -0.81 -8.76 -8.08
N PRO A 41 -0.56 -10.05 -7.74
CA PRO A 41 -1.51 -11.13 -8.00
C PRO A 41 -2.87 -10.90 -7.32
N ALA A 42 -3.88 -11.58 -7.82
CA ALA A 42 -5.20 -11.60 -7.19
C ALA A 42 -5.09 -12.08 -5.74
N HIS A 43 -5.74 -11.34 -4.84
CA HIS A 43 -5.71 -11.61 -3.41
C HIS A 43 -6.98 -11.10 -2.73
N LYS A 44 -7.13 -11.41 -1.45
CA LYS A 44 -8.16 -10.83 -0.59
C LYS A 44 -7.54 -9.79 0.32
N PHE A 45 -8.30 -8.74 0.64
CA PHE A 45 -7.89 -7.76 1.63
C PHE A 45 -8.90 -7.75 2.78
N LEU A 46 -8.48 -8.25 3.94
CA LEU A 46 -9.24 -8.26 5.18
C LEU A 46 -8.91 -7.00 5.97
N HIS A 47 -9.92 -6.19 6.30
CA HIS A 47 -9.67 -4.85 6.84
C HIS A 47 -10.83 -4.31 7.67
N ILE A 48 -10.51 -3.33 8.50
CA ILE A 48 -11.45 -2.31 8.97
C ILE A 48 -11.32 -1.05 8.14
N LYS A 49 -12.34 -0.20 8.11
CA LYS A 49 -12.30 1.08 7.38
C LYS A 49 -12.92 2.23 8.14
N ASN A 50 -12.42 3.43 7.82
CA ASN A 50 -12.96 4.69 8.31
C ASN A 50 -13.14 5.67 7.16
N TYR A 51 -14.32 6.29 7.08
CA TYR A 51 -14.67 7.24 6.02
C TYR A 51 -14.28 8.68 6.36
N GLU A 52 -14.05 8.97 7.64
CA GLU A 52 -13.85 10.31 8.16
C GLU A 52 -12.37 10.63 8.48
N SER A 53 -11.51 9.61 8.43
CA SER A 53 -10.12 9.78 8.82
C SER A 53 -9.27 10.41 7.71
N ASN A 54 -8.15 11.01 8.14
CA ASN A 54 -7.17 11.62 7.28
C ASN A 54 -5.74 11.30 7.74
N GLY A 55 -5.25 10.13 7.33
CA GLY A 55 -3.93 9.64 7.69
C GLY A 55 -3.94 8.72 8.91
N TYR A 56 -2.79 8.09 9.14
CA TYR A 56 -2.62 7.00 10.11
C TYR A 56 -3.04 7.39 11.54
N TRP A 57 -2.57 8.54 12.03
CA TRP A 57 -2.85 8.98 13.39
C TRP A 57 -4.32 9.33 13.60
N ASP A 58 -4.92 10.04 12.66
CA ASP A 58 -6.34 10.40 12.70
C ASP A 58 -7.24 9.17 12.57
N PHE A 59 -6.83 8.19 11.75
CA PHE A 59 -7.51 6.91 11.64
C PHE A 59 -7.63 6.23 13.00
N TRP A 60 -6.53 6.04 13.71
CA TRP A 60 -6.56 5.36 15.00
C TRP A 60 -7.19 6.18 16.11
N GLN A 61 -7.07 7.50 16.09
CA GLN A 61 -7.80 8.37 17.02
C GLN A 61 -9.32 8.15 16.90
N LYS A 62 -9.84 8.01 15.67
CA LYS A 62 -11.27 7.79 15.42
C LYS A 62 -11.69 6.35 15.67
N GLN A 63 -10.88 5.38 15.26
CA GLN A 63 -11.18 3.95 15.47
C GLN A 63 -11.23 3.58 16.96
N ASN A 64 -10.35 4.14 17.78
CA ASN A 64 -10.35 3.91 19.23
C ASN A 64 -11.64 4.37 19.94
N LEU A 65 -12.46 5.19 19.28
CA LEU A 65 -13.77 5.59 19.81
C LEU A 65 -14.90 4.60 19.47
N ILE A 66 -14.64 3.62 18.59
CA ILE A 66 -15.63 2.63 18.15
C ILE A 66 -15.45 1.36 18.99
N PRO A 67 -16.47 0.93 19.76
CA PRO A 67 -16.36 -0.26 20.58
C PRO A 67 -15.93 -1.50 19.79
N GLY A 68 -14.86 -2.17 20.23
CA GLY A 68 -14.30 -3.37 19.61
C GLY A 68 -13.52 -3.10 18.31
N GLN A 69 -13.23 -1.86 18.00
CA GLN A 69 -12.41 -1.47 16.84
C GLN A 69 -11.17 -0.64 17.23
N ASP A 70 -10.81 -0.65 18.49
CA ASP A 70 -9.60 -0.02 18.97
C ASP A 70 -8.34 -0.72 18.46
N TYR A 71 -7.22 -0.02 18.54
CA TYR A 71 -5.93 -0.46 18.01
C TYR A 71 -5.53 -1.87 18.51
N GLU A 72 -5.60 -2.10 19.82
CA GLU A 72 -5.16 -3.36 20.41
C GLU A 72 -6.05 -4.52 19.98
N THR A 73 -7.37 -4.32 19.98
CA THR A 73 -8.35 -5.32 19.55
C THR A 73 -8.14 -5.69 18.08
N ILE A 74 -8.06 -4.72 17.21
CA ILE A 74 -7.95 -4.96 15.77
C ILE A 74 -6.58 -5.58 15.41
N CYS A 75 -5.49 -5.03 15.93
CA CYS A 75 -4.16 -5.60 15.65
C CYS A 75 -4.05 -7.03 16.18
N GLY A 76 -4.59 -7.32 17.37
CA GLY A 76 -4.62 -8.67 17.92
C GLY A 76 -5.44 -9.65 17.08
N LEU A 77 -6.59 -9.23 16.55
CA LEU A 77 -7.39 -10.04 15.62
C LEU A 77 -6.62 -10.32 14.32
N LEU A 78 -6.02 -9.30 13.72
CA LEU A 78 -5.25 -9.45 12.48
C LEU A 78 -4.00 -10.34 12.69
N ASP A 79 -3.34 -10.24 13.83
CA ASP A 79 -2.20 -11.10 14.17
C ASP A 79 -2.59 -12.57 14.27
N SER A 80 -3.81 -12.87 14.75
CA SER A 80 -4.31 -14.23 14.86
C SER A 80 -4.63 -14.91 13.51
N ILE A 81 -4.80 -14.14 12.45
CA ILE A 81 -5.10 -14.65 11.11
C ILE A 81 -3.90 -15.41 10.56
N LYS A 82 -4.14 -16.62 10.08
CA LYS A 82 -3.11 -17.49 9.48
C LYS A 82 -3.07 -17.33 7.96
N GLY A 83 -1.88 -17.53 7.40
CA GLY A 83 -1.68 -17.52 5.95
C GLY A 83 -1.70 -16.14 5.32
N LYS A 84 -1.41 -15.09 6.08
CA LYS A 84 -1.20 -13.76 5.53
C LYS A 84 -0.10 -13.79 4.47
N LEU A 85 -0.29 -13.08 3.35
CA LEU A 85 0.69 -13.07 2.24
C LEU A 85 2.05 -12.51 2.64
N ASP A 86 2.07 -11.62 3.62
CA ASP A 86 3.29 -10.99 4.15
C ASP A 86 3.79 -11.65 5.44
N ASP A 87 3.19 -12.78 5.83
CA ASP A 87 3.56 -13.60 6.98
C ASP A 87 4.77 -14.51 6.67
N ALA A 88 5.24 -14.48 5.44
CA ALA A 88 6.33 -15.31 4.98
C ALA A 88 7.66 -14.73 5.41
N GLY A 89 8.04 -15.03 6.63
CA GLY A 89 9.43 -15.02 6.81
C GLY A 89 10.04 -14.21 7.88
N GLY A 90 9.35 -14.05 8.99
CA GLY A 90 10.06 -13.67 10.20
C GLY A 90 11.04 -12.53 9.94
N SER A 91 10.63 -11.56 9.17
CA SER A 91 11.43 -10.36 9.06
C SER A 91 11.42 -9.74 10.45
N GLU A 92 12.57 -9.51 10.96
CA GLU A 92 12.82 -8.81 12.21
C GLU A 92 12.30 -7.36 12.19
N VAL A 93 11.60 -6.99 11.13
CA VAL A 93 11.07 -5.66 10.90
C VAL A 93 9.68 -5.55 11.50
N ASN A 94 9.35 -4.38 12.05
CA ASN A 94 8.13 -4.05 12.79
C ASN A 94 6.80 -4.26 12.04
N CYS A 95 6.83 -4.70 10.80
CA CYS A 95 5.69 -5.16 10.03
C CYS A 95 5.54 -6.69 10.03
N ALA A 96 6.12 -7.38 11.00
CA ALA A 96 6.08 -8.85 11.14
C ALA A 96 4.66 -9.43 11.13
N SER A 97 3.66 -8.63 11.42
CA SER A 97 2.24 -9.01 11.38
C SER A 97 1.62 -8.97 9.98
N GLY A 98 2.31 -8.44 8.97
CA GLY A 98 1.75 -8.20 7.62
C GLY A 98 0.64 -7.16 7.59
N GLN A 99 0.44 -6.40 8.65
CA GLN A 99 -0.58 -5.36 8.73
C GLN A 99 -0.16 -4.13 7.92
N ILE A 100 -1.09 -3.58 7.18
CA ILE A 100 -0.82 -2.50 6.24
C ILE A 100 -1.97 -1.48 6.23
N MET A 101 -1.62 -0.21 6.10
CA MET A 101 -2.58 0.83 5.78
C MET A 101 -2.90 0.81 4.29
N ALA A 102 -4.15 1.01 3.95
CA ALA A 102 -4.61 1.05 2.58
C ALA A 102 -5.72 2.09 2.39
N TYR A 103 -5.97 2.44 1.13
CA TYR A 103 -7.07 3.30 0.73
C TYR A 103 -7.93 2.56 -0.28
N ILE A 104 -9.23 2.45 -0.02
CA ILE A 104 -10.19 1.90 -0.97
C ILE A 104 -10.94 3.05 -1.63
N ASN A 105 -11.12 2.97 -2.94
CA ASN A 105 -12.04 3.86 -3.64
C ASN A 105 -13.48 3.37 -3.37
N ASP A 106 -14.13 4.01 -2.41
CA ASP A 106 -15.47 3.67 -1.94
C ASP A 106 -16.36 4.92 -2.06
N PRO A 107 -17.54 4.82 -2.71
CA PRO A 107 -18.44 5.97 -2.89
C PRO A 107 -18.84 6.71 -1.62
N ASN A 108 -18.78 6.04 -0.46
CA ASN A 108 -19.07 6.66 0.83
C ASN A 108 -17.85 7.37 1.43
N GLY A 109 -16.70 7.24 0.81
CA GLY A 109 -15.46 7.87 1.27
C GLY A 109 -15.40 9.36 0.96
N ARG A 110 -14.37 10.01 1.48
CA ARG A 110 -14.12 11.42 1.22
C ARG A 110 -13.44 11.60 -0.15
N LEU A 111 -13.99 12.50 -0.97
CA LEU A 111 -13.34 12.88 -2.23
C LEU A 111 -11.95 13.50 -1.95
N CYS A 112 -10.94 13.00 -2.60
CA CYS A 112 -9.58 13.52 -2.55
C CYS A 112 -9.10 13.99 -3.93
N ASP A 113 -7.97 14.70 -3.94
CA ASP A 113 -7.40 15.37 -5.13
C ASP A 113 -7.07 14.40 -6.28
N TRP A 114 -6.98 13.11 -5.99
CA TRP A 114 -6.74 12.07 -7.00
C TRP A 114 -8.00 11.65 -7.76
N GLY A 115 -9.14 12.26 -7.48
CA GLY A 115 -10.42 11.94 -8.11
C GLY A 115 -11.06 10.65 -7.61
N ILE A 116 -10.66 10.14 -6.45
CA ILE A 116 -11.27 9.00 -5.78
C ILE A 116 -11.99 9.41 -4.49
N HIS A 117 -12.97 8.62 -4.10
CA HIS A 117 -13.57 8.68 -2.79
C HIS A 117 -12.81 7.76 -1.84
N ARG A 118 -11.98 8.33 -0.99
CA ARG A 118 -11.05 7.61 -0.15
C ARG A 118 -11.70 7.16 1.15
N ALA A 119 -11.78 5.84 1.34
CA ALA A 119 -11.94 5.22 2.65
C ALA A 119 -10.60 4.71 3.13
N GLU A 120 -10.17 5.10 4.30
CA GLU A 120 -8.93 4.61 4.90
C GLU A 120 -9.17 3.26 5.56
N CYS A 121 -8.21 2.36 5.41
CA CYS A 121 -8.29 0.99 5.86
C CYS A 121 -7.03 0.58 6.62
N TRP A 122 -7.21 -0.31 7.59
CA TRP A 122 -6.12 -1.05 8.21
C TRP A 122 -6.42 -2.53 8.11
N GLY A 123 -5.49 -3.34 7.61
CA GLY A 123 -5.77 -4.74 7.36
C GLY A 123 -4.57 -5.56 6.94
N VAL A 124 -4.86 -6.77 6.44
CA VAL A 124 -3.87 -7.73 5.94
C VAL A 124 -4.29 -8.28 4.59
N ARG A 125 -3.30 -8.63 3.77
CA ARG A 125 -3.53 -9.34 2.50
C ARG A 125 -3.53 -10.84 2.73
N LEU A 126 -4.44 -11.53 2.05
CA LEU A 126 -4.65 -12.97 2.16
C LEU A 126 -4.64 -13.59 0.76
N PRO A 127 -4.31 -14.87 0.62
CA PRO A 127 -4.44 -15.58 -0.65
C PRO A 127 -5.85 -15.45 -1.24
N SER A 128 -5.97 -15.46 -2.55
CA SER A 128 -7.26 -15.35 -3.25
C SER A 128 -8.23 -16.49 -2.92
N ASP A 129 -7.71 -17.64 -2.55
CA ASP A 129 -8.46 -18.84 -2.14
C ASP A 129 -8.69 -18.91 -0.62
N TYR A 130 -8.35 -17.87 0.14
CA TYR A 130 -8.59 -17.85 1.58
C TYR A 130 -10.06 -18.11 1.90
N ALA A 131 -10.31 -19.12 2.73
CA ALA A 131 -11.64 -19.55 3.16
C ALA A 131 -11.80 -19.55 4.68
N GLY A 132 -10.90 -18.87 5.39
CA GLY A 132 -10.97 -18.75 6.85
C GLY A 132 -12.07 -17.78 7.32
N GLU A 133 -12.25 -17.73 8.61
CA GLU A 133 -13.25 -16.89 9.26
C GLU A 133 -12.91 -15.40 9.11
N VAL A 134 -13.94 -14.58 8.88
CA VAL A 134 -13.86 -13.12 8.87
C VAL A 134 -14.40 -12.61 10.20
N PRO A 135 -13.59 -11.95 11.04
CA PRO A 135 -14.07 -11.34 12.27
C PRO A 135 -15.22 -10.36 12.01
N CYS A 136 -16.21 -10.34 12.89
CA CYS A 136 -17.44 -9.55 12.69
C CYS A 136 -17.19 -8.03 12.60
N GLN A 137 -16.06 -7.55 13.12
CA GLN A 137 -15.66 -6.15 13.05
C GLN A 137 -15.05 -5.77 11.68
N MET A 138 -14.73 -6.75 10.86
CA MET A 138 -13.96 -6.58 9.64
C MET A 138 -14.78 -6.84 8.38
N SER A 139 -14.28 -6.33 7.29
CA SER A 139 -14.77 -6.62 5.94
C SER A 139 -13.66 -7.24 5.11
N MET A 140 -14.04 -8.03 4.11
CA MET A 140 -13.11 -8.61 3.17
C MET A 140 -13.53 -8.26 1.74
N VAL A 141 -12.56 -7.85 0.93
CA VAL A 141 -12.78 -7.58 -0.49
C VAL A 141 -11.85 -8.44 -1.34
N ASP A 142 -12.35 -8.87 -2.50
CA ASP A 142 -11.53 -9.51 -3.52
C ASP A 142 -10.82 -8.44 -4.34
N VAL A 143 -9.49 -8.52 -4.39
CA VAL A 143 -8.65 -7.62 -5.18
C VAL A 143 -8.14 -8.42 -6.38
N PRO A 144 -8.54 -8.06 -7.62
CA PRO A 144 -8.08 -8.77 -8.80
C PRO A 144 -6.60 -8.50 -9.05
N GLU A 145 -5.95 -9.42 -9.76
CA GLU A 145 -4.61 -9.16 -10.29
C GLU A 145 -4.60 -7.85 -11.06
N SER A 146 -3.64 -7.01 -10.77
CA SER A 146 -3.56 -5.68 -11.37
C SER A 146 -2.11 -5.20 -11.45
N GLU A 147 -1.87 -4.31 -12.40
CA GLU A 147 -0.62 -3.55 -12.45
C GLU A 147 -0.68 -2.37 -11.49
N TYR A 148 0.40 -2.12 -10.80
CA TYR A 148 0.56 -1.04 -9.85
C TYR A 148 1.81 -0.23 -10.15
N ILE A 149 1.75 1.07 -9.90
CA ILE A 149 2.92 1.94 -9.84
C ILE A 149 3.32 2.12 -8.38
N VAL A 150 4.60 2.00 -8.11
CA VAL A 150 5.20 2.16 -6.78
C VAL A 150 6.06 3.41 -6.76
N PHE A 151 5.83 4.26 -5.77
CA PHE A 151 6.70 5.38 -5.41
C PHE A 151 7.38 5.03 -4.10
N GLU A 152 8.70 4.86 -4.13
CA GLU A 152 9.48 4.37 -3.00
C GLU A 152 10.57 5.36 -2.62
N HIS A 153 10.65 5.69 -1.35
CA HIS A 153 11.79 6.37 -0.74
C HIS A 153 12.44 5.46 0.30
N GLY A 154 13.75 5.41 0.27
CA GLY A 154 14.52 4.65 1.25
C GLY A 154 15.70 3.86 0.67
N PRO A 155 16.50 3.24 1.56
CA PRO A 155 16.38 3.31 3.03
C PRO A 155 16.65 4.72 3.57
N PHE A 156 15.94 5.13 4.60
CA PHE A 156 16.07 6.47 5.19
C PHE A 156 16.21 6.43 6.71
N ASN A 157 16.75 7.50 7.29
CA ASN A 157 16.82 7.66 8.73
C ASN A 157 15.54 8.34 9.23
N TYR A 158 14.72 7.59 9.95
CA TYR A 158 13.45 8.06 10.46
C TYR A 158 13.56 9.33 11.31
N GLU A 159 14.54 9.40 12.21
CA GLU A 159 14.70 10.56 13.12
C GLU A 159 15.03 11.87 12.38
N GLN A 160 15.69 11.75 11.22
CA GLN A 160 16.14 12.88 10.45
C GLN A 160 15.20 13.29 9.33
N GLU A 161 14.48 12.33 8.74
CA GLU A 161 13.80 12.53 7.47
C GLU A 161 12.26 12.32 7.52
N ASN A 162 11.69 11.76 8.62
CA ASN A 162 10.29 11.36 8.63
C ASN A 162 9.31 12.47 8.22
N CYS A 163 9.57 13.72 8.62
CA CYS A 163 8.71 14.85 8.26
C CYS A 163 8.78 15.26 6.79
N SER A 164 9.82 14.84 6.06
CA SER A 164 10.03 15.23 4.66
C SER A 164 9.75 14.10 3.66
N VAL A 165 9.72 12.86 4.11
CA VAL A 165 9.56 11.69 3.25
C VAL A 165 8.21 11.69 2.54
N GLU A 166 7.14 11.92 3.27
CA GLU A 166 5.79 11.96 2.73
C GLU A 166 5.63 13.05 1.68
N GLU A 167 6.12 14.27 1.98
CA GLU A 167 6.09 15.39 1.03
C GLU A 167 6.88 15.10 -0.25
N LYS A 168 8.05 14.45 -0.15
CA LYS A 168 8.85 14.05 -1.31
C LYS A 168 8.09 13.07 -2.21
N ILE A 169 7.46 12.05 -1.62
CA ILE A 169 6.69 11.06 -2.38
C ILE A 169 5.43 11.69 -3.00
N GLU A 170 4.71 12.50 -2.25
CA GLU A 170 3.53 13.20 -2.75
C GLU A 170 3.87 14.11 -3.92
N LYS A 171 4.98 14.85 -3.84
CA LYS A 171 5.50 15.64 -4.95
C LYS A 171 5.81 14.76 -6.16
N ALA A 172 6.52 13.66 -5.98
CA ALA A 172 6.85 12.75 -7.07
C ALA A 172 5.58 12.15 -7.72
N MET A 173 4.56 11.82 -6.93
CA MET A 173 3.26 11.35 -7.44
C MET A 173 2.53 12.42 -8.23
N ALA A 174 2.58 13.69 -7.79
CA ALA A 174 1.94 14.81 -8.47
C ALA A 174 2.62 15.19 -9.79
N GLU A 175 3.95 15.05 -9.85
CA GLU A 175 4.77 15.39 -11.03
C GLU A 175 4.90 14.24 -12.05
N PHE A 176 4.44 13.02 -11.69
CA PHE A 176 4.56 11.86 -12.57
C PHE A 176 3.61 11.95 -13.76
N ASP A 177 4.17 11.86 -14.98
CA ASP A 177 3.40 11.83 -16.22
C ASP A 177 2.94 10.43 -16.56
N TYR A 178 1.72 10.10 -16.15
CA TYR A 178 1.08 8.81 -16.43
C TYR A 178 0.86 8.60 -17.93
N GLY A 179 0.59 9.68 -18.69
CA GLY A 179 0.37 9.60 -20.13
C GLY A 179 1.65 9.24 -20.88
N GLU A 180 2.79 9.85 -20.54
CA GLU A 180 4.10 9.49 -21.09
C GLU A 180 4.46 8.03 -20.76
N ALA A 181 4.05 7.55 -19.58
CA ALA A 181 4.26 6.17 -19.17
C ALA A 181 3.27 5.17 -19.83
N GLY A 182 2.33 5.63 -20.63
CA GLY A 182 1.34 4.79 -21.30
C GLY A 182 0.29 4.18 -20.38
N CYS A 183 0.02 4.79 -19.25
CA CYS A 183 -0.94 4.32 -18.27
C CYS A 183 -1.78 5.46 -17.68
N CYS A 184 -2.77 5.12 -16.89
CA CYS A 184 -3.48 6.04 -16.01
C CYS A 184 -3.79 5.36 -14.67
N LEU A 185 -4.06 6.15 -13.64
CA LEU A 185 -4.52 5.61 -12.37
C LEU A 185 -5.83 4.84 -12.57
N ASP A 186 -5.93 3.67 -11.97
CA ASP A 186 -7.20 2.94 -11.93
C ASP A 186 -8.03 3.43 -10.75
N THR A 187 -8.92 4.37 -11.04
CA THR A 187 -9.84 4.96 -10.09
C THR A 187 -11.19 4.24 -10.03
N SER A 188 -11.28 3.01 -10.55
CA SER A 188 -12.50 2.22 -10.49
C SER A 188 -12.91 1.94 -9.05
N PRO A 189 -14.22 1.87 -8.74
CA PRO A 189 -14.68 1.52 -7.40
C PRO A 189 -14.10 0.18 -6.91
N GLY A 190 -13.78 0.11 -5.62
CA GLY A 190 -13.22 -1.09 -5.00
C GLY A 190 -11.73 -1.33 -5.24
N ARG A 191 -11.05 -0.46 -6.00
CA ARG A 191 -9.59 -0.54 -6.13
C ARG A 191 -8.90 -0.17 -4.83
N VAL A 192 -7.87 -0.94 -4.48
CA VAL A 192 -7.11 -0.79 -3.24
C VAL A 192 -5.75 -0.19 -3.56
N MET A 193 -5.41 0.86 -2.87
CA MET A 193 -4.07 1.47 -2.85
C MET A 193 -3.42 1.14 -1.54
N TYR A 194 -2.18 0.66 -1.58
CA TYR A 194 -1.44 0.31 -0.38
C TYR A 194 -0.45 1.40 -0.02
N PHE A 195 -0.34 1.61 1.28
CA PHE A 195 0.63 2.49 1.88
C PHE A 195 1.50 1.67 2.81
N PHE A 196 2.76 1.54 2.46
CA PHE A 196 3.74 0.82 3.25
C PHE A 196 4.68 1.80 3.92
N TYR A 197 4.80 1.68 5.22
CA TYR A 197 5.71 2.44 6.03
C TYR A 197 6.53 1.49 6.90
N ASP A 198 7.83 1.47 6.65
CA ASP A 198 8.81 0.83 7.50
C ASP A 198 9.65 1.92 8.15
N PRO A 199 9.51 2.16 9.47
CA PRO A 199 10.20 3.26 10.14
C PRO A 199 11.73 3.16 10.10
N GLU A 200 12.27 1.99 9.78
CA GLU A 200 13.72 1.79 9.72
C GLU A 200 14.28 1.80 8.30
N GLN A 201 13.44 1.60 7.28
CA GLN A 201 13.97 1.39 5.93
C GLN A 201 13.26 2.12 4.80
N TYR A 202 11.95 1.95 4.60
CA TYR A 202 11.27 2.37 3.37
C TYR A 202 9.91 2.97 3.62
N PHE A 203 9.53 3.86 2.71
CA PHE A 203 8.21 4.44 2.61
C PHE A 203 7.70 4.27 1.18
N LYS A 204 6.54 3.64 0.99
CA LYS A 204 6.00 3.32 -0.33
C LYS A 204 4.54 3.70 -0.46
N TYR A 205 4.19 4.38 -1.56
CA TYR A 205 2.84 4.46 -2.06
C TYR A 205 2.69 3.53 -3.27
N ILE A 206 1.69 2.65 -3.24
CA ILE A 206 1.47 1.60 -4.23
C ILE A 206 0.06 1.80 -4.80
N ARG A 207 -0.02 2.32 -6.02
CA ARG A 207 -1.27 2.78 -6.64
C ARG A 207 -1.62 1.93 -7.86
N PRO A 208 -2.88 1.42 -7.95
CA PRO A 208 -3.28 0.63 -9.10
C PRO A 208 -3.32 1.50 -10.37
N VAL A 209 -2.84 0.92 -11.47
CA VAL A 209 -2.85 1.56 -12.79
C VAL A 209 -3.48 0.64 -13.81
N ARG A 210 -3.91 1.22 -14.92
CA ARG A 210 -4.35 0.50 -16.12
C ARG A 210 -3.67 1.09 -17.35
N LYS A 211 -3.49 0.28 -18.36
CA LYS A 211 -3.00 0.76 -19.68
C LYS A 211 -3.94 1.82 -20.22
N GLY A 212 -3.37 2.91 -20.71
CA GLY A 212 -4.10 4.00 -21.34
C GLY A 212 -4.62 3.63 -22.71
#